data_f215b612113a6236b7d54b586254f6b0
#
_entry.id   f215b612113a6236b7d54b586254f6b0
#
_cell.length_a   1.000
_cell.length_b   1.000
_cell.length_c   1.000
_cell.angle_alpha   90.00
_cell.angle_beta   90.00
_cell.angle_gamma   90.00
#
_symmetry.space_group_name_H-M   'P 1'
#
loop_
_entity.id
_entity.type
_entity.pdbx_description
1 polymer ?
#
loop_
_entity_poly.entity_id
_entity_poly.type
_entity_poly.pdbx_seq_one_letter_code
_entity_poly.pdbx_strand_id
1 'polypeptide(L)'
;MIRAGIIGSTGYAGGELVRILLGHKDVEIKWYGSRSYIDKKYASVYQNMFQLVDDVCKDDNMEQLAKEVDVIFTATPQGLCASLVNDEILSKVKVIDLSADFRIKDVKTYEEWYKIEHKPPQYIDEAGYGLCEINREKVKQARIVANPGCYPTCSTLSIYPLLKEDLIDGNTIIIDAKSGTSGAGRGAKVDNLYCEVNENIKAYGVAGHRHTPEIEEQLSYAAGYPITLNFTPHLVPMNRGILVTAYASLKKDVTYEEVKAVYDKYYANEQFVRVLDKDVCPQTKWVEGSNYVDVNFKIDPRTKRIIMMGAMDNLVKGAAGQAVQNMNLMFGLPENEGLCMPPMFP
;
A
#
# COMPACT_ATOMS: atom_id res chain seq x y z
N MET A 1 10.90 -14.84 18.28
CA MET A 1 9.55 -14.29 17.99
C MET A 1 9.65 -12.78 18.05
N ILE A 2 9.24 -12.09 17.00
CA ILE A 2 9.26 -10.63 16.89
C ILE A 2 8.08 -10.06 17.67
N ARG A 3 8.35 -9.11 18.55
CA ARG A 3 7.31 -8.43 19.31
C ARG A 3 6.83 -7.22 18.51
N ALA A 4 5.56 -7.19 18.16
CA ALA A 4 4.96 -6.13 17.36
C ALA A 4 4.05 -5.23 18.18
N GLY A 5 4.10 -3.93 17.91
CA GLY A 5 3.14 -2.95 18.39
C GLY A 5 2.44 -2.26 17.21
N ILE A 6 1.14 -2.00 17.36
CA ILE A 6 0.33 -1.37 16.31
C ILE A 6 -0.30 -0.10 16.87
N ILE A 7 0.11 1.06 16.42
CA ILE A 7 -0.55 2.34 16.69
C ILE A 7 -1.66 2.51 15.65
N GLY A 8 -2.90 2.76 16.08
CA GLY A 8 -4.07 2.81 15.20
C GLY A 8 -4.69 1.45 14.87
N SER A 9 -4.53 0.46 15.78
CA SER A 9 -5.01 -0.92 15.60
C SER A 9 -6.52 -1.05 15.35
N THR A 10 -7.31 -0.06 15.73
CA THR A 10 -8.78 -0.05 15.58
C THR A 10 -9.28 0.64 14.29
N GLY A 11 -8.38 1.11 13.40
CA GLY A 11 -8.70 1.46 12.03
C GLY A 11 -8.83 0.22 11.13
N TYR A 12 -9.28 0.37 9.88
CA TYR A 12 -9.40 -0.78 8.97
C TYR A 12 -8.04 -1.41 8.64
N ALA A 13 -7.02 -0.60 8.31
CA ALA A 13 -5.67 -1.10 8.06
C ALA A 13 -5.04 -1.72 9.32
N GLY A 14 -5.25 -1.11 10.50
CA GLY A 14 -4.78 -1.65 11.77
C GLY A 14 -5.46 -2.97 12.14
N GLY A 15 -6.78 -3.07 11.95
CA GLY A 15 -7.52 -4.32 12.17
C GLY A 15 -7.09 -5.45 11.22
N GLU A 16 -6.74 -5.10 9.99
CA GLU A 16 -6.19 -6.06 9.03
C GLU A 16 -4.76 -6.50 9.40
N LEU A 17 -3.91 -5.59 9.90
CA LEU A 17 -2.61 -5.94 10.49
C LEU A 17 -2.77 -6.95 11.63
N VAL A 18 -3.70 -6.68 12.57
CA VAL A 18 -3.99 -7.63 13.66
C VAL A 18 -4.38 -8.99 13.10
N ARG A 19 -5.28 -9.05 12.11
CA ARG A 19 -5.73 -10.31 11.50
C ARG A 19 -4.57 -11.10 10.89
N ILE A 20 -3.68 -10.45 10.17
CA ILE A 20 -2.54 -11.10 9.51
C ILE A 20 -1.51 -11.54 10.55
N LEU A 21 -1.14 -10.67 11.49
CA LEU A 21 -0.11 -10.95 12.48
C LEU A 21 -0.52 -12.02 13.49
N LEU A 22 -1.80 -12.18 13.80
CA LEU A 22 -2.29 -13.32 14.62
C LEU A 22 -2.05 -14.69 13.95
N GLY A 23 -1.97 -14.74 12.64
CA GLY A 23 -1.63 -15.94 11.88
C GLY A 23 -0.14 -16.11 11.59
N HIS A 24 0.70 -15.17 12.01
CA HIS A 24 2.12 -15.18 11.71
C HIS A 24 2.93 -15.92 12.80
N LYS A 25 3.59 -17.02 12.44
CA LYS A 25 4.24 -17.91 13.42
C LYS A 25 5.43 -17.30 14.18
N ASP A 26 6.07 -16.27 13.62
CA ASP A 26 7.27 -15.64 14.18
C ASP A 26 6.99 -14.28 14.83
N VAL A 27 5.71 -13.89 15.00
CA VAL A 27 5.30 -12.58 15.55
C VAL A 27 4.34 -12.76 16.73
N GLU A 28 4.50 -11.90 17.72
CA GLU A 28 3.57 -11.73 18.84
C GLU A 28 3.17 -10.26 18.95
N ILE A 29 1.86 -9.97 18.95
CA ILE A 29 1.37 -8.60 19.15
C ILE A 29 1.35 -8.27 20.63
N LYS A 30 2.12 -7.26 21.05
CA LYS A 30 2.23 -6.79 22.44
C LYS A 30 1.44 -5.52 22.73
N TRP A 31 1.04 -4.80 21.70
CA TRP A 31 0.42 -3.48 21.86
C TRP A 31 -0.64 -3.22 20.79
N TYR A 32 -1.87 -3.04 21.26
CA TYR A 32 -3.02 -2.68 20.45
C TYR A 32 -3.36 -1.21 20.67
N GLY A 33 -2.63 -0.29 20.02
CA GLY A 33 -2.76 1.16 20.21
C GLY A 33 -4.03 1.72 19.59
N SER A 34 -4.79 2.51 20.37
CA SER A 34 -6.01 3.17 19.91
C SER A 34 -6.36 4.36 20.78
N ARG A 35 -6.46 5.56 20.21
CA ARG A 35 -6.87 6.77 20.93
C ARG A 35 -8.33 6.75 21.39
N SER A 36 -9.19 6.11 20.62
CA SER A 36 -10.65 6.15 20.86
C SER A 36 -11.13 5.07 21.81
N TYR A 37 -10.32 4.05 22.08
CA TYR A 37 -10.75 2.86 22.81
C TYR A 37 -9.75 2.44 23.91
N ILE A 38 -8.99 3.38 24.48
CA ILE A 38 -8.06 3.09 25.59
C ILE A 38 -8.82 2.34 26.70
N ASP A 39 -8.15 1.32 27.27
CA ASP A 39 -8.68 0.43 28.33
C ASP A 39 -9.91 -0.42 27.95
N LYS A 40 -10.35 -0.37 26.68
CA LYS A 40 -11.39 -1.29 26.18
C LYS A 40 -10.75 -2.55 25.63
N LYS A 41 -11.37 -3.71 25.86
CA LYS A 41 -10.95 -4.95 25.22
C LYS A 41 -10.98 -4.78 23.69
N TYR A 42 -9.92 -5.20 23.00
CA TYR A 42 -9.84 -5.13 21.54
C TYR A 42 -11.04 -5.84 20.88
N ALA A 43 -11.40 -7.02 21.38
CA ALA A 43 -12.57 -7.78 20.92
C ALA A 43 -13.91 -7.06 21.13
N SER A 44 -14.00 -6.05 22.01
CA SER A 44 -15.23 -5.24 22.12
C SER A 44 -15.40 -4.24 20.98
N VAL A 45 -14.30 -3.90 20.28
CA VAL A 45 -14.29 -3.05 19.08
C VAL A 45 -14.50 -3.88 17.82
N TYR A 46 -13.88 -5.05 17.77
CA TYR A 46 -13.95 -6.01 16.67
C TYR A 46 -14.43 -7.37 17.19
N GLN A 47 -15.75 -7.58 17.18
CA GLN A 47 -16.38 -8.78 17.74
C GLN A 47 -15.94 -10.10 17.07
N ASN A 48 -15.47 -10.04 15.83
CA ASN A 48 -14.86 -11.18 15.14
C ASN A 48 -13.52 -11.63 15.76
N MET A 49 -12.95 -10.84 16.68
CA MET A 49 -11.75 -11.19 17.46
C MET A 49 -12.10 -11.75 18.85
N PHE A 50 -13.39 -12.02 19.13
CA PHE A 50 -13.83 -12.63 20.39
C PHE A 50 -13.12 -13.97 20.61
N GLN A 51 -12.58 -14.16 21.82
CA GLN A 51 -11.77 -15.33 22.20
C GLN A 51 -10.44 -15.51 21.43
N LEU A 52 -10.10 -14.59 20.49
CA LEU A 52 -8.81 -14.58 19.81
C LEU A 52 -7.88 -13.53 20.39
N VAL A 53 -8.40 -12.40 20.84
CA VAL A 53 -7.65 -11.29 21.43
C VAL A 53 -8.34 -10.84 22.72
N ASP A 54 -7.74 -11.15 23.85
CA ASP A 54 -8.23 -10.72 25.18
C ASP A 54 -7.57 -9.42 25.67
N ASP A 55 -6.58 -8.92 24.95
CA ASP A 55 -5.88 -7.71 25.31
C ASP A 55 -6.76 -6.46 25.26
N VAL A 56 -6.35 -5.46 26.05
CA VAL A 56 -6.98 -4.13 26.05
C VAL A 56 -6.25 -3.18 25.11
N CYS A 57 -6.98 -2.24 24.53
CA CYS A 57 -6.39 -1.16 23.76
C CYS A 57 -5.59 -0.22 24.68
N LYS A 58 -4.42 0.15 24.21
CA LYS A 58 -3.49 1.08 24.87
C LYS A 58 -3.44 2.42 24.12
N ASP A 59 -2.77 3.40 24.68
CA ASP A 59 -2.55 4.71 24.04
C ASP A 59 -1.50 4.65 22.91
N ASP A 60 -1.08 5.82 22.42
CA ASP A 60 -0.07 5.96 21.34
C ASP A 60 1.32 6.33 21.90
N ASN A 61 1.63 5.98 23.16
CA ASN A 61 2.92 6.31 23.78
C ASN A 61 4.06 5.50 23.13
N MET A 62 4.62 6.06 22.07
CA MET A 62 5.65 5.42 21.26
C MET A 62 6.96 5.20 22.03
N GLU A 63 7.30 6.07 22.99
CA GLU A 63 8.50 5.92 23.82
C GLU A 63 8.40 4.72 24.77
N GLN A 64 7.22 4.49 25.35
CA GLN A 64 6.98 3.30 26.16
C GLN A 64 6.93 2.05 25.27
N LEU A 65 6.22 2.12 24.17
CA LEU A 65 6.07 1.04 23.19
C LEU A 65 7.44 0.56 22.69
N ALA A 66 8.36 1.48 22.39
CA ALA A 66 9.72 1.17 21.93
C ALA A 66 10.58 0.40 22.96
N LYS A 67 10.15 0.29 24.21
CA LYS A 67 10.82 -0.53 25.24
C LYS A 67 10.28 -1.96 25.28
N GLU A 68 9.09 -2.19 24.73
CA GLU A 68 8.35 -3.45 24.85
C GLU A 68 8.36 -4.28 23.58
N VAL A 69 8.64 -3.67 22.40
CA VAL A 69 8.52 -4.30 21.08
C VAL A 69 9.81 -4.19 20.26
N ASP A 70 9.85 -4.91 19.15
CA ASP A 70 10.95 -4.91 18.18
C ASP A 70 10.57 -4.14 16.91
N VAL A 71 9.25 -4.05 16.61
CA VAL A 71 8.70 -3.31 15.46
C VAL A 71 7.42 -2.57 15.85
N ILE A 72 7.28 -1.36 15.34
CA ILE A 72 6.07 -0.54 15.48
C ILE A 72 5.46 -0.31 14.08
N PHE A 73 4.19 -0.69 13.93
CA PHE A 73 3.38 -0.31 12.79
C PHE A 73 2.55 0.92 13.15
N THR A 74 2.57 1.94 12.30
CA THR A 74 1.73 3.13 12.47
C THR A 74 0.66 3.17 11.38
N ALA A 75 -0.58 2.82 11.76
CA ALA A 75 -1.77 2.89 10.91
C ALA A 75 -2.62 4.13 11.28
N THR A 76 -2.01 5.30 11.17
CA THR A 76 -2.48 6.56 11.73
C THR A 76 -2.80 7.60 10.64
N PRO A 77 -3.50 8.69 10.99
CA PRO A 77 -3.57 9.86 10.11
C PRO A 77 -2.18 10.43 9.82
N GLN A 78 -2.06 11.10 8.67
CA GLN A 78 -0.84 11.78 8.23
C GLN A 78 -0.38 12.83 9.25
N GLY A 79 0.94 13.01 9.38
CA GLY A 79 1.60 13.92 10.31
C GLY A 79 1.86 13.31 11.68
N LEU A 80 1.19 12.20 12.05
CA LEU A 80 1.33 11.65 13.40
C LEU A 80 2.60 10.80 13.54
N CYS A 81 2.89 9.90 12.61
CA CYS A 81 4.09 9.07 12.71
C CYS A 81 5.35 9.94 12.73
N ALA A 82 5.44 10.90 11.82
CA ALA A 82 6.56 11.84 11.79
C ALA A 82 6.71 12.62 13.10
N SER A 83 5.63 12.99 13.76
CA SER A 83 5.68 13.72 15.05
C SER A 83 6.11 12.86 16.25
N LEU A 84 6.00 11.54 16.14
CA LEU A 84 6.33 10.61 17.22
C LEU A 84 7.74 10.03 17.10
N VAL A 85 8.27 9.90 15.88
CA VAL A 85 9.56 9.27 15.61
C VAL A 85 10.72 10.20 16.04
N ASN A 86 11.72 9.62 16.69
CA ASN A 86 12.98 10.27 17.03
C ASN A 86 14.14 9.25 17.06
N ASP A 87 15.39 9.72 17.18
CA ASP A 87 16.57 8.85 17.17
C ASP A 87 16.62 7.87 18.33
N GLU A 88 16.08 8.23 19.48
CA GLU A 88 16.02 7.32 20.63
C GLU A 88 15.11 6.12 20.33
N ILE A 89 13.93 6.36 19.76
CA ILE A 89 13.00 5.32 19.33
C ILE A 89 13.64 4.44 18.25
N LEU A 90 14.20 5.05 17.20
CA LEU A 90 14.80 4.34 16.07
C LEU A 90 16.07 3.58 16.41
N SER A 91 16.71 3.89 17.55
CA SER A 91 17.83 3.10 18.07
C SER A 91 17.37 1.77 18.70
N LYS A 92 16.10 1.65 19.06
CA LYS A 92 15.53 0.51 19.79
C LYS A 92 14.64 -0.38 18.93
N VAL A 93 13.87 0.22 18.02
CA VAL A 93 12.85 -0.47 17.25
C VAL A 93 12.87 -0.06 15.79
N LYS A 94 12.34 -0.94 14.93
CA LYS A 94 12.03 -0.63 13.53
C LYS A 94 10.63 -0.06 13.43
N VAL A 95 10.42 0.89 12.50
CA VAL A 95 9.13 1.54 12.30
C VAL A 95 8.64 1.29 10.87
N ILE A 96 7.38 0.87 10.72
CA ILE A 96 6.72 0.71 9.43
C ILE A 96 5.50 1.64 9.42
N ASP A 97 5.60 2.70 8.64
CA ASP A 97 4.58 3.73 8.56
C ASP A 97 3.61 3.49 7.40
N LEU A 98 2.35 3.27 7.72
CA LEU A 98 1.27 3.13 6.74
C LEU A 98 0.62 4.48 6.38
N SER A 99 1.03 5.57 7.05
CA SER A 99 0.68 6.93 6.64
C SER A 99 1.51 7.38 5.43
N ALA A 100 1.43 8.64 5.07
CA ALA A 100 2.21 9.16 3.95
C ALA A 100 3.46 9.93 4.37
N ASP A 101 3.78 9.96 5.66
CA ASP A 101 4.73 10.90 6.23
C ASP A 101 6.15 10.76 5.67
N PHE A 102 6.53 9.57 5.20
CA PHE A 102 7.88 9.32 4.68
C PHE A 102 7.90 8.84 3.21
N ARG A 103 6.77 8.90 2.49
CA ARG A 103 6.66 8.35 1.13
C ARG A 103 7.25 9.26 0.06
N ILE A 104 7.05 10.58 0.20
CA ILE A 104 7.45 11.61 -0.76
C ILE A 104 8.74 12.26 -0.29
N LYS A 105 9.78 12.25 -1.13
CA LYS A 105 11.10 12.78 -0.77
C LYS A 105 11.15 14.30 -0.73
N ASP A 106 10.41 14.97 -1.60
CA ASP A 106 10.32 16.44 -1.56
C ASP A 106 9.29 16.90 -0.53
N VAL A 107 9.80 17.50 0.55
CA VAL A 107 8.98 18.04 1.67
C VAL A 107 7.94 19.04 1.18
N LYS A 108 8.30 19.91 0.22
CA LYS A 108 7.37 20.92 -0.31
C LYS A 108 6.21 20.27 -1.03
N THR A 109 6.46 19.25 -1.82
CA THR A 109 5.43 18.45 -2.49
C THR A 109 4.53 17.78 -1.46
N TYR A 110 5.09 17.17 -0.41
CA TYR A 110 4.28 16.61 0.67
C TYR A 110 3.36 17.66 1.30
N GLU A 111 3.92 18.80 1.72
CA GLU A 111 3.16 19.87 2.38
C GLU A 111 2.10 20.48 1.45
N GLU A 112 2.41 20.63 0.17
CA GLU A 112 1.46 21.12 -0.83
C GLU A 112 0.25 20.17 -0.99
N TRP A 113 0.49 18.86 -1.09
CA TRP A 113 -0.58 17.91 -1.37
C TRP A 113 -1.34 17.46 -0.12
N TYR A 114 -0.67 17.36 1.03
CA TYR A 114 -1.29 16.93 2.28
C TYR A 114 -1.81 18.07 3.14
N LYS A 115 -1.39 19.32 2.86
CA LYS A 115 -1.76 20.54 3.62
C LYS A 115 -1.39 20.44 5.11
N ILE A 116 -0.27 19.78 5.39
CA ILE A 116 0.29 19.57 6.73
C ILE A 116 1.78 19.89 6.66
N GLU A 117 2.29 20.65 7.63
CA GLU A 117 3.73 20.86 7.81
C GLU A 117 4.40 19.55 8.22
N HIS A 118 5.48 19.16 7.51
CA HIS A 118 6.22 17.95 7.84
C HIS A 118 7.20 18.18 8.98
N LYS A 119 7.06 17.43 10.08
CA LYS A 119 7.93 17.53 11.26
C LYS A 119 8.24 16.15 11.84
N PRO A 120 9.54 15.81 12.01
CA PRO A 120 10.74 16.41 11.43
C PRO A 120 11.07 15.80 10.06
N PRO A 121 11.55 16.58 9.10
CA PRO A 121 11.83 16.08 7.74
C PRO A 121 13.10 15.22 7.63
N GLN A 122 13.96 15.22 8.62
CA GLN A 122 15.27 14.55 8.57
C GLN A 122 15.20 13.04 8.32
N TYR A 123 14.11 12.38 8.66
CA TYR A 123 13.95 10.93 8.47
C TYR A 123 13.41 10.54 7.09
N ILE A 124 13.00 11.50 6.26
CA ILE A 124 12.48 11.22 4.92
C ILE A 124 13.54 10.55 4.05
N ASP A 125 14.79 11.04 4.11
CA ASP A 125 15.87 10.53 3.25
C ASP A 125 16.31 9.13 3.65
N GLU A 126 16.29 8.78 4.94
CA GLU A 126 16.66 7.45 5.40
C GLU A 126 15.52 6.43 5.24
N ALA A 127 14.28 6.89 5.15
CA ALA A 127 13.13 5.98 5.00
C ALA A 127 13.19 5.19 3.70
N GLY A 128 13.06 3.86 3.81
CA GLY A 128 12.92 2.99 2.67
C GLY A 128 11.48 3.03 2.13
N TYR A 129 11.28 3.27 0.84
CA TYR A 129 9.96 3.12 0.23
C TYR A 129 9.62 1.63 0.10
N GLY A 130 8.60 1.19 0.81
CA GLY A 130 8.30 -0.20 1.11
C GLY A 130 7.54 -0.96 0.03
N LEU A 131 7.80 -0.71 -1.26
CA LEU A 131 7.35 -1.58 -2.35
C LEU A 131 8.44 -2.64 -2.59
N CYS A 132 8.28 -3.81 -1.96
CA CYS A 132 9.30 -4.85 -1.86
C CYS A 132 9.84 -5.30 -3.20
N GLU A 133 8.98 -5.45 -4.20
CA GLU A 133 9.32 -5.95 -5.52
C GLU A 133 10.35 -5.10 -6.26
N ILE A 134 10.45 -3.81 -5.92
CA ILE A 134 11.39 -2.89 -6.57
C ILE A 134 12.44 -2.29 -5.62
N ASN A 135 12.22 -2.37 -4.29
CA ASN A 135 13.10 -1.71 -3.30
C ASN A 135 13.62 -2.68 -2.22
N ARG A 136 13.62 -3.98 -2.46
CA ARG A 136 13.93 -5.04 -1.48
C ARG A 136 15.16 -4.75 -0.63
N GLU A 137 16.29 -4.40 -1.25
CA GLU A 137 17.54 -4.19 -0.53
C GLU A 137 17.52 -2.92 0.36
N LYS A 138 16.82 -1.87 -0.06
CA LYS A 138 16.63 -0.67 0.77
C LYS A 138 15.75 -0.97 1.98
N VAL A 139 14.69 -1.76 1.80
CA VAL A 139 13.77 -2.17 2.88
C VAL A 139 14.51 -2.99 3.94
N LYS A 140 15.35 -3.96 3.54
CA LYS A 140 16.13 -4.77 4.47
C LYS A 140 17.02 -3.95 5.40
N GLN A 141 17.56 -2.84 4.94
CA GLN A 141 18.52 -2.00 5.66
C GLN A 141 17.85 -0.85 6.43
N ALA A 142 16.58 -0.57 6.17
CA ALA A 142 15.90 0.59 6.72
C ALA A 142 15.57 0.44 8.21
N ARG A 143 15.65 1.54 8.97
CA ARG A 143 15.07 1.67 10.32
C ARG A 143 13.61 2.12 10.25
N ILE A 144 13.28 2.91 9.22
CA ILE A 144 11.93 3.38 8.90
C ILE A 144 11.58 2.88 7.50
N VAL A 145 10.40 2.29 7.36
CA VAL A 145 9.83 1.95 6.06
C VAL A 145 8.55 2.75 5.84
N ALA A 146 8.53 3.52 4.76
CA ALA A 146 7.34 4.17 4.24
C ALA A 146 6.53 3.14 3.45
N ASN A 147 5.50 2.56 4.06
CA ASN A 147 4.64 1.59 3.40
C ASN A 147 3.80 2.30 2.31
N PRO A 148 3.79 1.82 1.05
CA PRO A 148 3.13 2.52 -0.07
C PRO A 148 1.64 2.72 0.14
N GLY A 149 1.08 3.73 -0.54
CA GLY A 149 -0.36 3.86 -0.68
C GLY A 149 -0.96 2.76 -1.56
N CYS A 150 -2.24 2.46 -1.35
CA CYS A 150 -2.88 1.36 -2.07
C CYS A 150 -2.94 1.60 -3.59
N TYR A 151 -3.34 2.77 -4.05
CA TYR A 151 -3.30 3.10 -5.47
C TYR A 151 -1.88 3.16 -6.05
N PRO A 152 -0.89 3.78 -5.36
CA PRO A 152 0.50 3.76 -5.80
C PRO A 152 1.05 2.34 -5.99
N THR A 153 0.77 1.42 -5.07
CA THR A 153 1.19 0.01 -5.19
C THR A 153 0.67 -0.62 -6.47
N CYS A 154 -0.64 -0.58 -6.70
CA CYS A 154 -1.26 -1.19 -7.88
C CYS A 154 -0.80 -0.52 -9.18
N SER A 155 -0.79 0.81 -9.22
CA SER A 155 -0.40 1.60 -10.40
C SER A 155 1.06 1.36 -10.76
N THR A 156 1.95 1.44 -9.76
CA THR A 156 3.39 1.26 -10.01
C THR A 156 3.68 -0.15 -10.51
N LEU A 157 3.16 -1.20 -9.86
CA LEU A 157 3.40 -2.57 -10.30
C LEU A 157 2.83 -2.85 -11.69
N SER A 158 1.75 -2.18 -12.09
CA SER A 158 1.19 -2.33 -13.44
C SER A 158 2.03 -1.64 -14.53
N ILE A 159 2.71 -0.53 -14.20
CA ILE A 159 3.34 0.36 -15.19
C ILE A 159 4.87 0.24 -15.19
N TYR A 160 5.49 0.00 -14.03
CA TYR A 160 6.93 0.02 -13.80
C TYR A 160 7.77 -0.72 -14.85
N PRO A 161 7.46 -1.97 -15.25
CA PRO A 161 8.30 -2.69 -16.20
C PRO A 161 8.45 -1.98 -17.53
N LEU A 162 7.38 -1.38 -18.04
CA LEU A 162 7.35 -0.73 -19.35
C LEU A 162 8.09 0.60 -19.36
N LEU A 163 8.02 1.36 -18.26
CA LEU A 163 8.82 2.58 -18.09
C LEU A 163 10.29 2.26 -17.94
N LYS A 164 10.62 1.25 -17.15
CA LYS A 164 12.00 0.84 -16.87
C LYS A 164 12.73 0.36 -18.14
N GLU A 165 11.99 -0.24 -19.08
CA GLU A 165 12.51 -0.69 -20.38
C GLU A 165 12.25 0.34 -21.51
N ASP A 166 11.86 1.56 -21.16
CA ASP A 166 11.65 2.68 -22.09
C ASP A 166 10.71 2.37 -23.27
N LEU A 167 9.67 1.53 -23.02
CA LEU A 167 8.71 1.14 -24.05
C LEU A 167 7.55 2.11 -24.20
N ILE A 168 7.25 2.91 -23.19
CA ILE A 168 6.13 3.85 -23.16
C ILE A 168 6.59 5.29 -22.92
N ASP A 169 5.87 6.25 -23.47
CA ASP A 169 6.05 7.67 -23.16
C ASP A 169 5.38 8.01 -21.82
N GLY A 170 6.19 8.26 -20.79
CA GLY A 170 5.72 8.58 -19.43
C GLY A 170 4.82 9.81 -19.37
N ASN A 171 4.97 10.78 -20.26
CA ASN A 171 4.16 11.99 -20.30
C ASN A 171 2.74 11.77 -20.86
N THR A 172 2.45 10.57 -21.37
CA THR A 172 1.13 10.22 -21.91
C THR A 172 0.34 9.30 -20.98
N ILE A 173 0.84 9.05 -19.78
CA ILE A 173 0.22 8.15 -18.82
C ILE A 173 -1.09 8.76 -18.29
N ILE A 174 -2.15 7.98 -18.40
CA ILE A 174 -3.44 8.25 -17.76
C ILE A 174 -3.78 7.02 -16.91
N ILE A 175 -4.11 7.23 -15.64
CA ILE A 175 -4.52 6.18 -14.71
C ILE A 175 -5.96 6.43 -14.29
N ASP A 176 -6.83 5.51 -14.65
CA ASP A 176 -8.23 5.46 -14.23
C ASP A 176 -8.39 4.30 -13.24
N ALA A 177 -8.62 4.62 -11.96
CA ALA A 177 -8.59 3.63 -10.90
C ALA A 177 -9.92 3.56 -10.13
N LYS A 178 -10.26 2.38 -9.66
CA LYS A 178 -11.46 2.08 -8.87
C LYS A 178 -11.04 1.52 -7.52
N SER A 179 -11.72 1.93 -6.45
CA SER A 179 -11.46 1.42 -5.09
C SER A 179 -12.76 1.14 -4.37
N GLY A 180 -12.74 0.07 -3.58
CA GLY A 180 -13.75 -0.16 -2.56
C GLY A 180 -13.68 0.86 -1.43
N THR A 181 -14.78 0.98 -0.71
CA THR A 181 -15.04 2.04 0.31
C THR A 181 -14.15 1.95 1.53
N SER A 182 -13.63 0.77 1.87
CA SER A 182 -12.71 0.59 3.00
C SER A 182 -11.41 1.42 2.86
N GLY A 183 -11.03 1.79 1.63
CA GLY A 183 -9.89 2.68 1.37
C GLY A 183 -10.03 4.08 1.95
N ALA A 184 -11.26 4.53 2.22
CA ALA A 184 -11.53 5.82 2.88
C ALA A 184 -11.35 5.79 4.40
N GLY A 185 -11.08 4.61 4.99
CA GLY A 185 -10.93 4.40 6.42
C GLY A 185 -12.25 4.25 7.18
N ARG A 186 -12.14 3.93 8.49
CA ARG A 186 -13.30 3.64 9.36
C ARG A 186 -14.06 4.88 9.86
N GLY A 187 -13.46 6.06 9.73
CA GLY A 187 -14.08 7.30 10.18
C GLY A 187 -15.40 7.58 9.45
N ALA A 188 -16.46 7.85 10.20
CA ALA A 188 -17.78 8.17 9.64
C ALA A 188 -17.74 9.50 8.86
N LYS A 189 -18.10 9.44 7.60
CA LYS A 189 -18.27 10.59 6.69
C LYS A 189 -19.53 10.36 5.87
N VAL A 190 -20.24 11.43 5.50
CA VAL A 190 -21.45 11.32 4.68
C VAL A 190 -21.17 10.50 3.42
N ASP A 191 -20.09 10.80 2.71
CA ASP A 191 -19.67 10.12 1.48
C ASP A 191 -19.45 8.60 1.62
N ASN A 192 -19.32 8.08 2.83
CA ASN A 192 -19.09 6.66 3.14
C ASN A 192 -20.31 5.97 3.76
N LEU A 193 -21.43 6.67 3.92
CA LEU A 193 -22.67 6.07 4.43
C LEU A 193 -23.24 5.09 3.39
N TYR A 194 -23.89 4.04 3.86
CA TYR A 194 -24.43 2.99 3.00
C TYR A 194 -25.32 3.53 1.87
N CYS A 195 -26.27 4.42 2.20
CA CYS A 195 -27.19 5.00 1.20
C CYS A 195 -26.52 5.95 0.20
N GLU A 196 -25.32 6.45 0.52
CA GLU A 196 -24.55 7.31 -0.39
C GLU A 196 -23.65 6.52 -1.34
N VAL A 197 -23.23 5.33 -0.90
CA VAL A 197 -22.28 4.47 -1.62
C VAL A 197 -23.00 3.39 -2.42
N ASN A 198 -24.07 2.80 -1.87
CA ASN A 198 -24.76 1.70 -2.52
C ASN A 198 -25.33 2.12 -3.88
N GLU A 199 -25.15 1.27 -4.92
CA GLU A 199 -25.60 1.55 -6.28
C GLU A 199 -25.03 2.84 -6.90
N ASN A 200 -23.91 3.35 -6.40
CA ASN A 200 -23.30 4.59 -6.83
C ASN A 200 -21.80 4.42 -7.17
N ILE A 201 -21.38 4.94 -8.32
CA ILE A 201 -19.97 5.03 -8.71
C ILE A 201 -19.65 6.50 -8.96
N LYS A 202 -18.62 7.03 -8.30
CA LYS A 202 -18.22 8.42 -8.47
C LYS A 202 -16.71 8.61 -8.54
N ALA A 203 -16.25 9.50 -9.42
CA ALA A 203 -14.88 10.03 -9.35
C ALA A 203 -14.72 10.92 -8.12
N TYR A 204 -13.54 10.89 -7.50
CA TYR A 204 -13.21 11.76 -6.37
C TYR A 204 -11.76 12.22 -6.43
N GLY A 205 -11.46 13.34 -5.80
CA GLY A 205 -10.09 13.87 -5.79
C GLY A 205 -9.51 14.13 -7.19
N VAL A 206 -10.36 14.43 -8.16
CA VAL A 206 -9.95 14.64 -9.57
C VAL A 206 -8.94 15.77 -9.64
N ALA A 207 -7.80 15.53 -10.30
CA ALA A 207 -6.64 16.42 -10.39
C ALA A 207 -6.07 16.90 -9.04
N GLY A 208 -6.45 16.27 -7.91
CA GLY A 208 -6.04 16.70 -6.57
C GLY A 208 -5.93 15.56 -5.54
N HIS A 209 -5.91 14.30 -5.99
CA HIS A 209 -5.79 13.17 -5.09
C HIS A 209 -4.36 13.04 -4.54
N ARG A 210 -4.22 12.85 -3.23
CA ARG A 210 -2.93 12.83 -2.49
C ARG A 210 -1.96 11.71 -2.91
N HIS A 211 -2.44 10.67 -3.59
CA HIS A 211 -1.56 9.63 -4.14
C HIS A 211 -0.91 10.02 -5.47
N THR A 212 -1.34 11.10 -6.13
CA THR A 212 -0.77 11.54 -7.41
C THR A 212 0.74 11.76 -7.32
N PRO A 213 1.27 12.61 -6.41
CA PRO A 213 2.71 12.85 -6.34
C PRO A 213 3.51 11.60 -5.94
N GLU A 214 2.94 10.69 -5.15
CA GLU A 214 3.59 9.43 -4.81
C GLU A 214 3.74 8.53 -6.06
N ILE A 215 2.70 8.44 -6.90
CA ILE A 215 2.76 7.68 -8.16
C ILE A 215 3.76 8.32 -9.12
N GLU A 216 3.71 9.63 -9.29
CA GLU A 216 4.63 10.39 -10.15
C GLU A 216 6.08 10.21 -9.72
N GLU A 217 6.38 10.28 -8.42
CA GLU A 217 7.73 10.10 -7.89
C GLU A 217 8.26 8.68 -8.18
N GLN A 218 7.47 7.64 -7.89
CA GLN A 218 7.91 6.27 -8.10
C GLN A 218 8.09 5.92 -9.58
N LEU A 219 7.22 6.41 -10.44
CA LEU A 219 7.33 6.23 -11.87
C LEU A 219 8.46 7.06 -12.47
N SER A 220 8.77 8.24 -11.92
CA SER A 220 9.93 9.05 -12.31
C SER A 220 11.25 8.32 -12.01
N TYR A 221 11.35 7.63 -10.87
CA TYR A 221 12.51 6.78 -10.58
C TYR A 221 12.66 5.60 -11.55
N ALA A 222 11.54 5.03 -12.00
CA ALA A 222 11.56 3.99 -13.02
C ALA A 222 12.05 4.51 -14.38
N ALA A 223 11.53 5.66 -14.80
CA ALA A 223 11.82 6.28 -16.09
C ALA A 223 13.22 6.92 -16.15
N GLY A 224 13.74 7.42 -15.01
CA GLY A 224 14.97 8.21 -14.95
C GLY A 224 14.78 9.70 -15.33
N TYR A 225 13.54 10.15 -15.47
CA TYR A 225 13.17 11.55 -15.72
C TYR A 225 11.85 11.88 -15.02
N PRO A 226 11.56 13.18 -14.75
CA PRO A 226 10.33 13.60 -14.12
C PRO A 226 9.09 13.22 -14.95
N ILE A 227 8.10 12.60 -14.31
CA ILE A 227 6.80 12.25 -14.90
C ILE A 227 5.72 13.09 -14.25
N THR A 228 4.81 13.61 -15.07
CA THR A 228 3.54 14.20 -14.66
C THR A 228 2.42 13.45 -15.39
N LEU A 229 1.41 12.99 -14.64
CA LEU A 229 0.37 12.14 -15.19
C LEU A 229 -1.04 12.56 -14.75
N ASN A 230 -2.05 12.04 -15.44
CA ASN A 230 -3.43 12.13 -14.97
C ASN A 230 -3.78 10.90 -14.12
N PHE A 231 -4.17 11.13 -12.87
CA PHE A 231 -4.71 10.10 -11.98
C PHE A 231 -6.12 10.45 -11.55
N THR A 232 -7.08 9.60 -11.89
CA THR A 232 -8.50 9.77 -11.55
C THR A 232 -9.01 8.55 -10.81
N PRO A 233 -9.11 8.61 -9.47
CA PRO A 233 -9.70 7.52 -8.70
C PRO A 233 -11.23 7.60 -8.67
N HIS A 234 -11.87 6.44 -8.57
CA HIS A 234 -13.31 6.29 -8.41
C HIS A 234 -13.62 5.45 -7.17
N LEU A 235 -14.64 5.86 -6.43
CA LEU A 235 -15.22 5.04 -5.37
C LEU A 235 -16.32 4.19 -6.00
N VAL A 236 -16.28 2.88 -5.71
CA VAL A 236 -17.27 1.91 -6.22
C VAL A 236 -17.96 1.19 -5.07
N PRO A 237 -19.20 0.70 -5.24
CA PRO A 237 -20.02 0.12 -4.18
C PRO A 237 -19.58 -1.31 -3.83
N MET A 238 -18.33 -1.45 -3.40
CA MET A 238 -17.77 -2.69 -2.86
C MET A 238 -16.96 -2.38 -1.60
N ASN A 239 -16.75 -3.35 -0.73
CA ASN A 239 -15.98 -3.14 0.50
C ASN A 239 -14.49 -3.02 0.20
N ARG A 240 -13.91 -3.99 -0.50
CA ARG A 240 -12.48 -4.13 -0.75
C ARG A 240 -12.18 -4.20 -2.25
N GLY A 241 -10.93 -3.98 -2.57
CA GLY A 241 -10.37 -4.13 -3.91
C GLY A 241 -9.98 -2.80 -4.55
N ILE A 242 -8.92 -2.88 -5.35
CA ILE A 242 -8.50 -1.84 -6.29
C ILE A 242 -8.42 -2.48 -7.67
N LEU A 243 -8.95 -1.76 -8.65
CA LEU A 243 -8.74 -2.03 -10.08
C LEU A 243 -8.13 -0.78 -10.71
N VAL A 244 -6.96 -0.93 -11.30
CA VAL A 244 -6.30 0.09 -12.11
C VAL A 244 -6.45 -0.24 -13.57
N THR A 245 -6.79 0.76 -14.39
CA THR A 245 -6.64 0.72 -15.84
C THR A 245 -5.83 1.94 -16.26
N ALA A 246 -4.62 1.69 -16.74
CA ALA A 246 -3.72 2.76 -17.16
C ALA A 246 -3.48 2.70 -18.67
N TYR A 247 -3.26 3.84 -19.27
CA TYR A 247 -3.04 4.01 -20.70
C TYR A 247 -1.77 4.79 -20.93
N ALA A 248 -0.97 4.39 -21.95
CA ALA A 248 0.17 5.17 -22.40
C ALA A 248 0.42 4.96 -23.88
N SER A 249 1.08 5.91 -24.53
CA SER A 249 1.55 5.78 -25.90
C SER A 249 2.80 4.90 -25.93
N LEU A 250 2.85 3.95 -26.85
CA LEU A 250 4.05 3.17 -27.13
C LEU A 250 5.06 4.05 -27.88
N LYS A 251 6.36 3.95 -27.53
CA LYS A 251 7.45 4.65 -28.22
C LYS A 251 7.83 3.99 -29.54
N LYS A 252 7.50 2.69 -29.71
CA LYS A 252 7.74 1.89 -30.91
C LYS A 252 6.68 0.82 -31.05
N ASP A 253 6.56 0.23 -32.22
CA ASP A 253 5.72 -0.94 -32.42
C ASP A 253 6.38 -2.12 -31.68
N VAL A 254 5.57 -2.85 -30.91
CA VAL A 254 5.98 -4.02 -30.11
C VAL A 254 4.94 -5.13 -30.23
N THR A 255 5.39 -6.36 -30.10
CA THR A 255 4.52 -7.55 -30.06
C THR A 255 4.05 -7.83 -28.62
N TYR A 256 3.03 -8.68 -28.48
CA TYR A 256 2.59 -9.18 -27.17
C TYR A 256 3.73 -9.90 -26.46
N GLU A 257 4.48 -10.73 -27.17
CA GLU A 257 5.57 -11.54 -26.64
C GLU A 257 6.71 -10.69 -26.10
N GLU A 258 7.04 -9.59 -26.78
CA GLU A 258 8.06 -8.64 -26.30
C GLU A 258 7.63 -7.95 -25.00
N VAL A 259 6.38 -7.50 -24.93
CA VAL A 259 5.85 -6.88 -23.71
C VAL A 259 5.73 -7.89 -22.57
N LYS A 260 5.25 -9.13 -22.87
CA LYS A 260 5.17 -10.21 -21.88
C LYS A 260 6.55 -10.53 -21.29
N ALA A 261 7.57 -10.63 -22.15
CA ALA A 261 8.93 -10.87 -21.71
C ALA A 261 9.47 -9.78 -20.78
N VAL A 262 9.04 -8.52 -20.99
CA VAL A 262 9.38 -7.41 -20.09
C VAL A 262 8.71 -7.61 -18.72
N TYR A 263 7.43 -7.92 -18.65
CA TYR A 263 6.78 -8.22 -17.36
C TYR A 263 7.42 -9.43 -16.67
N ASP A 264 7.73 -10.50 -17.39
CA ASP A 264 8.36 -11.69 -16.84
C ASP A 264 9.76 -11.42 -16.31
N LYS A 265 10.54 -10.55 -16.96
CA LYS A 265 11.86 -10.12 -16.49
C LYS A 265 11.79 -9.57 -15.06
N TYR A 266 10.75 -8.82 -14.72
CA TYR A 266 10.62 -8.19 -13.40
C TYR A 266 9.83 -9.04 -12.40
N TYR A 267 8.87 -9.85 -12.86
CA TYR A 267 7.90 -10.46 -11.96
C TYR A 267 7.91 -12.00 -11.94
N ALA A 268 8.68 -12.68 -12.79
CA ALA A 268 8.71 -14.15 -12.79
C ALA A 268 9.12 -14.77 -11.44
N ASN A 269 9.91 -14.04 -10.64
CA ASN A 269 10.34 -14.48 -9.31
C ASN A 269 9.64 -13.74 -8.16
N GLU A 270 8.64 -12.92 -8.44
CA GLU A 270 7.89 -12.16 -7.45
C GLU A 270 6.61 -12.92 -7.08
N GLN A 271 6.61 -13.58 -5.93
CA GLN A 271 5.52 -14.46 -5.50
C GLN A 271 4.15 -13.76 -5.50
N PHE A 272 4.12 -12.46 -5.15
CA PHE A 272 2.87 -11.75 -4.98
C PHE A 272 2.42 -10.95 -6.20
N VAL A 273 3.18 -10.95 -7.30
CA VAL A 273 2.78 -10.33 -8.56
C VAL A 273 2.54 -11.41 -9.61
N ARG A 274 1.28 -11.58 -10.03
CA ARG A 274 0.89 -12.56 -11.04
C ARG A 274 0.63 -11.86 -12.36
N VAL A 275 1.46 -12.16 -13.35
CA VAL A 275 1.23 -11.73 -14.75
C VAL A 275 0.28 -12.74 -15.39
N LEU A 276 -0.97 -12.34 -15.59
CA LEU A 276 -2.02 -13.23 -16.06
C LEU A 276 -1.80 -13.67 -17.51
N ASP A 277 -2.47 -14.75 -17.90
CA ASP A 277 -2.42 -15.26 -19.27
C ASP A 277 -3.00 -14.25 -20.28
N LYS A 278 -2.62 -14.41 -21.55
CA LYS A 278 -3.06 -13.56 -22.64
C LYS A 278 -4.58 -13.42 -22.64
N ASP A 279 -5.05 -12.20 -22.80
CA ASP A 279 -6.47 -11.82 -22.86
C ASP A 279 -7.28 -12.02 -21.56
N VAL A 280 -6.64 -12.38 -20.43
CA VAL A 280 -7.29 -12.45 -19.12
C VAL A 280 -7.18 -11.10 -18.41
N CYS A 281 -8.31 -10.44 -18.13
CA CYS A 281 -8.31 -9.17 -17.40
C CYS A 281 -8.31 -9.39 -15.89
N PRO A 282 -7.46 -8.66 -15.11
CA PRO A 282 -7.48 -8.71 -13.66
C PRO A 282 -8.85 -8.35 -13.08
N GLN A 283 -9.22 -8.99 -11.96
CA GLN A 283 -10.48 -8.75 -11.26
C GLN A 283 -10.24 -8.65 -9.76
N THR A 284 -10.90 -7.71 -9.11
CA THR A 284 -10.77 -7.49 -7.66
C THR A 284 -11.14 -8.73 -6.84
N LYS A 285 -12.12 -9.49 -7.31
CA LYS A 285 -12.61 -10.70 -6.65
C LYS A 285 -11.57 -11.84 -6.60
N TRP A 286 -10.63 -11.87 -7.54
CA TRP A 286 -9.62 -12.93 -7.61
C TRP A 286 -8.41 -12.70 -6.68
N VAL A 287 -8.37 -11.56 -6.01
CA VAL A 287 -7.28 -11.15 -5.13
C VAL A 287 -7.74 -10.77 -3.72
N GLU A 288 -9.04 -10.79 -3.47
CA GLU A 288 -9.65 -10.38 -2.20
C GLU A 288 -9.11 -11.21 -1.02
N GLY A 289 -8.74 -10.52 0.06
CA GLY A 289 -8.22 -11.13 1.29
C GLY A 289 -6.79 -11.65 1.20
N SER A 290 -6.10 -11.47 0.06
CA SER A 290 -4.76 -11.97 -0.20
C SER A 290 -3.73 -10.88 -0.47
N ASN A 291 -2.45 -11.24 -0.41
CA ASN A 291 -1.35 -10.33 -0.74
C ASN A 291 -0.99 -10.33 -2.24
N TYR A 292 -1.79 -10.96 -3.09
CA TYR A 292 -1.53 -11.01 -4.53
C TYR A 292 -1.95 -9.73 -5.24
N VAL A 293 -1.20 -9.40 -6.29
CA VAL A 293 -1.54 -8.41 -7.32
C VAL A 293 -1.58 -9.13 -8.66
N ASP A 294 -2.72 -9.06 -9.33
CA ASP A 294 -2.85 -9.53 -10.70
C ASP A 294 -2.59 -8.38 -11.65
N VAL A 295 -1.68 -8.55 -12.60
CA VAL A 295 -1.38 -7.56 -13.63
C VAL A 295 -1.50 -8.17 -15.01
N ASN A 296 -1.91 -7.36 -15.98
CA ASN A 296 -1.91 -7.73 -17.39
C ASN A 296 -1.90 -6.47 -18.27
N PHE A 297 -1.77 -6.66 -19.57
CA PHE A 297 -1.75 -5.59 -20.55
C PHE A 297 -2.46 -5.99 -21.84
N LYS A 298 -2.85 -4.98 -22.62
CA LYS A 298 -3.36 -5.12 -23.98
C LYS A 298 -2.78 -4.03 -24.86
N ILE A 299 -2.26 -4.40 -26.03
CA ILE A 299 -1.85 -3.45 -27.06
C ILE A 299 -3.06 -3.16 -27.95
N ASP A 300 -3.41 -1.87 -28.12
CA ASP A 300 -4.38 -1.44 -29.13
C ASP A 300 -3.64 -0.92 -30.39
N PRO A 301 -3.57 -1.70 -31.45
CA PRO A 301 -2.81 -1.31 -32.64
C PRO A 301 -3.43 -0.12 -33.39
N ARG A 302 -4.73 0.15 -33.19
CA ARG A 302 -5.43 1.26 -33.86
C ARG A 302 -5.01 2.60 -33.27
N THR A 303 -4.81 2.64 -31.96
CA THR A 303 -4.45 3.88 -31.22
C THR A 303 -2.96 3.98 -30.95
N LYS A 304 -2.19 2.93 -31.20
CA LYS A 304 -0.77 2.78 -30.80
C LYS A 304 -0.54 2.98 -29.32
N ARG A 305 -1.53 2.59 -28.51
CA ARG A 305 -1.48 2.66 -27.06
C ARG A 305 -1.41 1.27 -26.45
N ILE A 306 -0.78 1.22 -25.29
CA ILE A 306 -0.88 0.07 -24.39
C ILE A 306 -1.82 0.40 -23.25
N ILE A 307 -2.66 -0.58 -22.90
CA ILE A 307 -3.58 -0.56 -21.77
C ILE A 307 -2.98 -1.51 -20.73
N MET A 308 -2.60 -0.98 -19.58
CA MET A 308 -2.03 -1.72 -18.46
C MET A 308 -3.10 -1.85 -17.38
N MET A 309 -3.27 -3.04 -16.84
CA MET A 309 -4.32 -3.34 -15.88
C MET A 309 -3.72 -3.98 -14.63
N GLY A 310 -4.27 -3.64 -13.46
CA GLY A 310 -3.89 -4.26 -12.20
C GLY A 310 -5.07 -4.37 -11.24
N ALA A 311 -5.11 -5.46 -10.47
CA ALA A 311 -6.07 -5.64 -9.39
C ALA A 311 -5.40 -6.17 -8.13
N MET A 312 -5.82 -5.67 -6.95
CA MET A 312 -5.35 -6.14 -5.64
C MET A 312 -6.36 -5.84 -4.54
N ASP A 313 -6.20 -6.46 -3.37
CA ASP A 313 -6.91 -6.06 -2.16
C ASP A 313 -6.27 -4.81 -1.55
N ASN A 314 -7.05 -3.73 -1.42
CA ASN A 314 -6.56 -2.44 -0.92
C ASN A 314 -6.15 -2.44 0.56
N LEU A 315 -6.64 -3.36 1.37
CA LEU A 315 -6.29 -3.49 2.79
C LEU A 315 -5.15 -4.50 3.02
N VAL A 316 -4.99 -5.51 2.16
CA VAL A 316 -3.90 -6.49 2.27
C VAL A 316 -2.68 -5.98 1.52
N LYS A 317 -2.53 -6.26 0.22
CA LYS A 317 -1.36 -5.79 -0.55
C LYS A 317 -1.28 -4.25 -0.61
N GLY A 318 -2.42 -3.59 -0.56
CA GLY A 318 -2.47 -2.11 -0.56
C GLY A 318 -2.13 -1.44 0.78
N ALA A 319 -2.02 -2.21 1.88
CA ALA A 319 -1.76 -1.65 3.21
C ALA A 319 -1.09 -2.67 4.15
N ALA A 320 -1.87 -3.49 4.85
CA ALA A 320 -1.41 -4.33 5.95
C ALA A 320 -0.50 -5.48 5.49
N GLY A 321 -0.84 -6.16 4.40
CA GLY A 321 -0.03 -7.26 3.88
C GLY A 321 1.32 -6.76 3.36
N GLN A 322 1.35 -5.61 2.66
CA GLN A 322 2.60 -4.97 2.25
C GLN A 322 3.46 -4.59 3.48
N ALA A 323 2.84 -4.10 4.56
CA ALA A 323 3.55 -3.76 5.79
C ALA A 323 4.16 -5.01 6.46
N VAL A 324 3.45 -6.14 6.47
CA VAL A 324 3.98 -7.42 6.98
C VAL A 324 5.10 -7.94 6.07
N GLN A 325 4.95 -7.84 4.75
CA GLN A 325 6.00 -8.18 3.78
C GLN A 325 7.28 -7.36 4.02
N ASN A 326 7.14 -6.05 4.29
CA ASN A 326 8.24 -5.17 4.68
C ASN A 326 8.88 -5.61 6.02
N MET A 327 8.08 -5.93 7.03
CA MET A 327 8.58 -6.43 8.31
C MET A 327 9.40 -7.71 8.10
N ASN A 328 8.92 -8.65 7.33
CA ASN A 328 9.63 -9.89 7.05
C ASN A 328 11.02 -9.63 6.48
N LEU A 329 11.13 -8.75 5.48
CA LEU A 329 12.43 -8.34 4.92
C LEU A 329 13.32 -7.65 5.94
N MET A 330 12.80 -6.72 6.74
CA MET A 330 13.56 -5.98 7.75
C MET A 330 14.16 -6.90 8.83
N PHE A 331 13.49 -8.03 9.13
CA PHE A 331 13.93 -8.99 10.13
C PHE A 331 14.58 -10.26 9.54
N GLY A 332 14.80 -10.30 8.23
CA GLY A 332 15.44 -11.42 7.55
C GLY A 332 14.62 -12.71 7.55
N LEU A 333 13.29 -12.59 7.66
CA LEU A 333 12.38 -13.72 7.51
C LEU A 333 12.08 -13.98 6.02
N PRO A 334 11.53 -15.15 5.67
CA PRO A 334 10.95 -15.36 4.35
C PRO A 334 9.91 -14.29 4.05
N GLU A 335 10.03 -13.62 2.90
CA GLU A 335 9.21 -12.46 2.52
C GLU A 335 7.70 -12.74 2.57
N ASN A 336 7.33 -13.98 2.32
CA ASN A 336 5.95 -14.47 2.27
C ASN A 336 5.42 -15.04 3.59
N GLU A 337 6.19 -15.01 4.66
CA GLU A 337 5.76 -15.59 5.93
C GLU A 337 4.50 -14.87 6.45
N GLY A 338 3.48 -15.66 6.83
CA GLY A 338 2.18 -15.14 7.28
C GLY A 338 1.28 -14.55 6.17
N LEU A 339 1.74 -14.56 4.89
CA LEU A 339 1.04 -13.90 3.78
C LEU A 339 0.53 -14.85 2.68
N CYS A 340 0.77 -16.16 2.81
CA CYS A 340 0.39 -17.16 1.82
C CYS A 340 -1.10 -17.54 1.81
N MET A 341 -1.96 -16.69 2.34
CA MET A 341 -3.41 -16.92 2.31
C MET A 341 -3.91 -16.88 0.85
N PRO A 342 -4.62 -17.92 0.38
CA PRO A 342 -5.26 -17.86 -0.93
C PRO A 342 -6.35 -16.78 -0.95
N PRO A 343 -6.64 -16.19 -2.12
CA PRO A 343 -7.76 -15.27 -2.26
C PRO A 343 -9.09 -15.90 -1.85
N MET A 344 -9.95 -15.10 -1.23
CA MET A 344 -11.32 -15.53 -0.91
C MET A 344 -12.17 -15.54 -2.18
N PHE A 345 -13.05 -16.54 -2.29
CA PHE A 345 -14.04 -16.64 -3.38
C PHE A 345 -15.22 -17.52 -2.92
N PRO A 346 -16.46 -17.12 -3.13
CA PRO A 346 -17.03 -16.00 -3.89
C PRO A 346 -16.94 -14.64 -3.23
#